data_9462baf1921277cd429cda374bc52422
#
_entry.id   9462baf1921277cd429cda374bc52422
#
_cell.length_a   1.000
_cell.length_b   1.000
_cell.length_c   1.000
_cell.angle_alpha   90.00
_cell.angle_beta   90.00
_cell.angle_gamma   90.00
#
_symmetry.space_group_name_H-M   'P 1'
#
loop_
_entity.id
_entity.type
_entity.pdbx_description
1 polymer ?
#
loop_
_entity_poly.entity_id
_entity_poly.type
_entity_poly.pdbx_seq_one_letter_code
_entity_poly.pdbx_strand_id
1 'polypeptide(L)'
;MNNNQFLQIIKQSFLKFLKTHSRSNKKLVILHGAIAKDIKDKLGDEYKIKSLGLGEGKEGKLDGRYMEKTVDILISKNGNDLGGIGVKFVMNNYSQNSNNYFENMLGETANIRTNNKDYFQILILPDEMPYYNNKGIITKWEKLTAHNIDKYIALSKDNTGRFLHTPVKTLLFIIKFPNCNHNIITTKTKYKQYYLNQIPNSPIQLSININNDFGDTIILNDYEMFTEKITHYIKSI
;
A
#
# COMPACT_ATOMS: atom_id res chain seq x y z
N MET A 1 -5.18 12.06 9.02
CA MET A 1 -3.91 11.44 9.54
C MET A 1 -2.75 11.97 8.72
N ASN A 2 -1.70 12.50 9.36
CA ASN A 2 -0.49 13.00 8.68
C ASN A 2 0.55 11.86 8.46
N ASN A 3 1.65 12.17 7.78
CA ASN A 3 2.71 11.20 7.46
C ASN A 3 3.31 10.53 8.70
N ASN A 4 3.53 11.27 9.77
CA ASN A 4 4.12 10.71 11.00
C ASN A 4 3.16 9.71 11.67
N GLN A 5 1.87 10.01 11.70
CA GLN A 5 0.85 9.11 12.21
C GLN A 5 0.75 7.85 11.33
N PHE A 6 0.81 8.00 10.02
CA PHE A 6 0.78 6.87 9.09
C PHE A 6 2.02 5.97 9.26
N LEU A 7 3.20 6.53 9.45
CA LEU A 7 4.42 5.77 9.78
C LEU A 7 4.28 4.97 11.09
N GLN A 8 3.58 5.50 12.10
CA GLN A 8 3.30 4.73 13.32
C GLN A 8 2.36 3.54 13.06
N ILE A 9 1.35 3.70 12.20
CA ILE A 9 0.47 2.60 11.79
C ILE A 9 1.26 1.53 11.02
N ILE A 10 2.12 1.93 10.09
CA ILE A 10 3.01 1.02 9.37
C ILE A 10 3.91 0.26 10.36
N LYS A 11 4.49 0.95 11.33
CA LYS A 11 5.30 0.36 12.42
C LYS A 11 4.54 -0.73 13.17
N GLN A 12 3.31 -0.45 13.58
CA GLN A 12 2.45 -1.41 14.28
C GLN A 12 2.10 -2.61 13.41
N SER A 13 1.74 -2.39 12.15
CA SER A 13 1.45 -3.44 11.17
C SER A 13 2.67 -4.32 10.92
N PHE A 14 3.87 -3.74 10.76
CA PHE A 14 5.12 -4.47 10.59
C PHE A 14 5.47 -5.31 11.83
N LEU A 15 5.37 -4.76 13.03
CA LEU A 15 5.55 -5.53 14.27
C LEU A 15 4.58 -6.71 14.37
N LYS A 16 3.33 -6.50 13.94
CA LYS A 16 2.34 -7.60 13.92
C LYS A 16 2.71 -8.67 12.89
N PHE A 17 3.19 -8.26 11.71
CA PHE A 17 3.73 -9.19 10.71
C PHE A 17 4.89 -10.02 11.27
N LEU A 18 5.84 -9.42 11.95
CA LEU A 18 6.96 -10.13 12.57
C LEU A 18 6.51 -11.14 13.65
N LYS A 19 5.44 -10.83 14.40
CA LYS A 19 4.90 -11.70 15.47
C LYS A 19 4.00 -12.82 14.95
N THR A 20 3.58 -12.77 13.68
CA THR A 20 2.65 -13.74 13.09
C THR A 20 3.29 -14.43 11.88
N HIS A 21 2.54 -15.26 11.17
CA HIS A 21 2.96 -15.84 9.90
C HIS A 21 2.49 -15.00 8.71
N SER A 22 3.09 -15.21 7.54
CA SER A 22 2.83 -14.40 6.33
C SER A 22 1.37 -14.38 5.88
N ARG A 23 0.63 -15.48 6.08
CA ARG A 23 -0.79 -15.63 5.72
C ARG A 23 -1.77 -15.03 6.75
N SER A 24 -1.29 -14.50 7.88
CA SER A 24 -2.16 -13.91 8.90
C SER A 24 -2.70 -12.56 8.45
N ASN A 25 -4.02 -12.35 8.56
CA ASN A 25 -4.67 -11.06 8.27
C ASN A 25 -4.51 -10.04 9.40
N LYS A 26 -3.98 -10.43 10.56
CA LYS A 26 -3.87 -9.54 11.75
C LYS A 26 -3.07 -8.26 11.50
N LYS A 27 -2.07 -8.30 10.59
CA LYS A 27 -1.31 -7.11 10.18
C LYS A 27 -2.12 -6.17 9.30
N LEU A 28 -3.01 -6.75 8.46
CA LEU A 28 -3.88 -6.00 7.55
C LEU A 28 -4.98 -5.27 8.32
N VAL A 29 -5.54 -5.91 9.36
CA VAL A 29 -6.53 -5.28 10.26
C VAL A 29 -6.04 -3.93 10.81
N ILE A 30 -4.76 -3.86 11.21
CA ILE A 30 -4.17 -2.62 11.73
C ILE A 30 -4.05 -1.58 10.61
N LEU A 31 -3.45 -1.95 9.48
CA LEU A 31 -3.13 -1.01 8.40
C LEU A 31 -4.39 -0.56 7.66
N HIS A 32 -5.19 -1.51 7.17
CA HIS A 32 -6.40 -1.22 6.41
C HIS A 32 -7.45 -0.52 7.27
N GLY A 33 -7.61 -0.95 8.54
CA GLY A 33 -8.55 -0.33 9.47
C GLY A 33 -8.23 1.13 9.77
N ALA A 34 -6.94 1.46 9.96
CA ALA A 34 -6.52 2.85 10.21
C ALA A 34 -6.73 3.75 8.96
N ILE A 35 -6.38 3.24 7.77
CA ILE A 35 -6.62 3.98 6.51
C ILE A 35 -8.11 4.18 6.29
N ALA A 36 -8.90 3.11 6.44
CA ALA A 36 -10.36 3.16 6.26
C ALA A 36 -11.03 4.15 7.24
N LYS A 37 -10.59 4.18 8.50
CA LYS A 37 -11.07 5.14 9.48
C LYS A 37 -10.75 6.57 9.06
N ASP A 38 -9.51 6.87 8.66
CA ASP A 38 -9.10 8.21 8.23
C ASP A 38 -9.91 8.70 7.01
N ILE A 39 -10.14 7.80 6.03
CA ILE A 39 -10.99 8.07 4.86
C ILE A 39 -12.45 8.35 5.30
N LYS A 40 -13.01 7.53 6.21
CA LYS A 40 -14.37 7.72 6.73
C LYS A 40 -14.51 9.07 7.44
N ASP A 41 -13.54 9.41 8.30
CA ASP A 41 -13.55 10.66 9.06
C ASP A 41 -13.51 11.89 8.11
N LYS A 42 -12.78 11.80 6.97
CA LYS A 42 -12.69 12.86 5.97
C LYS A 42 -13.91 12.93 5.03
N LEU A 43 -14.52 11.81 4.69
CA LEU A 43 -15.69 11.76 3.81
C LEU A 43 -16.97 12.19 4.53
N GLY A 44 -17.15 11.80 5.79
CA GLY A 44 -18.35 12.09 6.59
C GLY A 44 -19.35 10.92 6.61
N ASP A 45 -20.47 11.13 7.34
CA ASP A 45 -21.39 10.04 7.71
C ASP A 45 -22.26 9.53 6.56
N GLU A 46 -22.43 10.30 5.51
CA GLU A 46 -23.16 9.88 4.30
C GLU A 46 -22.44 8.77 3.51
N TYR A 47 -21.13 8.56 3.77
CA TYR A 47 -20.35 7.50 3.14
C TYR A 47 -20.22 6.30 4.05
N LYS A 48 -20.39 5.11 3.47
CA LYS A 48 -20.13 3.83 4.13
C LYS A 48 -18.81 3.25 3.65
N ILE A 49 -17.94 2.91 4.61
CA ILE A 49 -16.63 2.30 4.33
C ILE A 49 -16.63 0.88 4.88
N LYS A 50 -16.20 -0.09 4.05
CA LYS A 50 -15.97 -1.48 4.48
C LYS A 50 -14.48 -1.81 4.32
N SER A 51 -13.90 -2.35 5.37
CA SER A 51 -12.50 -2.80 5.40
C SER A 51 -12.24 -3.71 6.58
N LEU A 52 -11.14 -4.47 6.52
CA LEU A 52 -10.62 -5.15 7.71
C LEU A 52 -10.28 -4.11 8.79
N GLY A 53 -10.68 -4.39 10.04
CA GLY A 53 -10.40 -3.50 11.18
C GLY A 53 -11.28 -2.24 11.29
N LEU A 54 -12.32 -2.12 10.46
CA LEU A 54 -13.34 -1.07 10.57
C LEU A 54 -14.75 -1.70 10.54
N GLY A 55 -15.65 -1.23 11.42
CA GLY A 55 -17.03 -1.72 11.47
C GLY A 55 -17.12 -3.22 11.69
N GLU A 56 -17.76 -3.95 10.79
CA GLU A 56 -17.89 -5.42 10.84
C GLU A 56 -16.56 -6.16 10.61
N GLY A 57 -15.48 -5.47 10.29
CA GLY A 57 -14.17 -6.04 10.07
C GLY A 57 -14.07 -6.93 8.81
N LYS A 58 -14.86 -6.62 7.78
CA LYS A 58 -14.91 -7.37 6.52
C LYS A 58 -14.55 -6.45 5.34
N GLU A 59 -13.75 -6.98 4.43
CA GLU A 59 -13.50 -6.36 3.13
C GLU A 59 -14.79 -6.31 2.31
N GLY A 60 -14.89 -5.33 1.43
CA GLY A 60 -15.99 -5.19 0.49
C GLY A 60 -15.69 -5.84 -0.85
N LYS A 61 -16.75 -6.14 -1.58
CA LYS A 61 -16.67 -6.61 -2.96
C LYS A 61 -17.13 -5.50 -3.90
N LEU A 62 -16.42 -5.32 -4.97
CA LEU A 62 -16.68 -4.31 -5.99
C LEU A 62 -16.82 -4.98 -7.34
N ASP A 63 -17.94 -4.72 -8.01
CA ASP A 63 -18.19 -5.28 -9.33
C ASP A 63 -17.22 -4.66 -10.34
N GLY A 64 -16.52 -5.52 -11.05
CA GLY A 64 -15.73 -5.17 -12.21
C GLY A 64 -16.46 -5.55 -13.50
N ARG A 65 -15.87 -5.18 -14.65
CA ARG A 65 -16.43 -5.52 -15.96
C ARG A 65 -16.48 -7.03 -16.21
N TYR A 66 -15.47 -7.74 -15.78
CA TYR A 66 -15.31 -9.19 -16.07
C TYR A 66 -15.59 -10.06 -14.85
N MET A 67 -15.27 -9.56 -13.66
CA MET A 67 -15.42 -10.31 -12.42
C MET A 67 -15.54 -9.38 -11.22
N GLU A 68 -16.26 -9.83 -10.20
CA GLU A 68 -16.29 -9.20 -8.89
C GLU A 68 -14.89 -9.27 -8.25
N LYS A 69 -14.47 -8.21 -7.59
CA LYS A 69 -13.18 -8.12 -6.91
C LYS A 69 -13.35 -7.74 -5.45
N THR A 70 -12.74 -8.50 -4.54
CA THR A 70 -12.58 -8.07 -3.16
C THR A 70 -11.52 -6.96 -3.11
N VAL A 71 -11.87 -5.82 -2.50
CA VAL A 71 -10.98 -4.67 -2.33
C VAL A 71 -10.69 -4.44 -0.84
N ASP A 72 -9.47 -3.97 -0.53
CA ASP A 72 -9.04 -3.78 0.85
C ASP A 72 -9.88 -2.73 1.58
N ILE A 73 -10.32 -1.70 0.85
CA ILE A 73 -11.22 -0.65 1.35
C ILE A 73 -12.26 -0.35 0.26
N LEU A 74 -13.53 -0.57 0.58
CA LEU A 74 -14.66 -0.23 -0.29
C LEU A 74 -15.30 1.08 0.18
N ILE A 75 -15.61 1.96 -0.76
CA ILE A 75 -16.29 3.25 -0.52
C ILE A 75 -17.63 3.23 -1.21
N SER A 76 -18.71 3.45 -0.43
CA SER A 76 -20.09 3.49 -0.93
C SER A 76 -20.83 4.72 -0.41
N LYS A 77 -21.84 5.20 -1.16
CA LYS A 77 -22.74 6.29 -0.76
C LYS A 77 -24.17 5.95 -1.20
N ASN A 78 -25.15 6.10 -0.32
CA ASN A 78 -26.57 5.84 -0.62
C ASN A 78 -26.82 4.44 -1.22
N GLY A 79 -26.09 3.44 -0.76
CA GLY A 79 -26.21 2.06 -1.26
C GLY A 79 -25.45 1.76 -2.57
N ASN A 80 -24.86 2.78 -3.21
CA ASN A 80 -24.07 2.62 -4.43
C ASN A 80 -22.59 2.54 -4.10
N ASP A 81 -21.91 1.54 -4.64
CA ASP A 81 -20.46 1.43 -4.55
C ASP A 81 -19.82 2.40 -5.53
N LEU A 82 -19.00 3.33 -5.00
CA LEU A 82 -18.32 4.35 -5.78
C LEU A 82 -16.96 3.89 -6.25
N GLY A 83 -16.22 3.19 -5.41
CA GLY A 83 -14.87 2.74 -5.75
C GLY A 83 -14.19 1.98 -4.63
N GLY A 84 -12.94 1.58 -4.89
CA GLY A 84 -12.12 0.82 -3.96
C GLY A 84 -10.68 1.31 -3.87
N ILE A 85 -10.04 0.97 -2.75
CA ILE A 85 -8.60 1.21 -2.55
C ILE A 85 -7.92 -0.13 -2.35
N GLY A 86 -6.90 -0.42 -3.16
CA GLY A 86 -5.98 -1.52 -2.92
C GLY A 86 -4.81 -1.05 -2.06
N VAL A 87 -4.38 -1.87 -1.10
CA VAL A 87 -3.27 -1.55 -0.20
C VAL A 87 -2.23 -2.66 -0.26
N LYS A 88 -1.03 -2.34 -0.72
CA LYS A 88 0.08 -3.28 -0.81
C LYS A 88 1.24 -2.83 0.04
N PHE A 89 1.60 -3.62 1.04
CA PHE A 89 2.82 -3.45 1.81
C PHE A 89 3.79 -4.60 1.49
N VAL A 90 4.84 -4.31 0.73
CA VAL A 90 5.88 -5.29 0.37
C VAL A 90 6.95 -5.28 1.45
N MET A 91 7.34 -6.45 1.94
CA MET A 91 8.26 -6.58 3.08
C MET A 91 9.52 -7.40 2.76
N ASN A 92 9.57 -8.07 1.61
CA ASN A 92 10.70 -8.88 1.14
C ASN A 92 10.51 -9.30 -0.32
N ASN A 93 11.58 -9.80 -0.95
CA ASN A 93 11.59 -10.41 -2.28
C ASN A 93 10.91 -9.53 -3.35
N TYR A 94 11.16 -8.22 -3.33
CA TYR A 94 10.51 -7.28 -4.25
C TYR A 94 10.87 -7.57 -5.70
N SER A 95 12.16 -7.74 -6.02
CA SER A 95 12.61 -7.92 -7.42
C SER A 95 12.00 -9.14 -8.09
N GLN A 96 11.74 -10.21 -7.34
CA GLN A 96 11.08 -11.41 -7.86
C GLN A 96 9.63 -11.17 -8.28
N ASN A 97 8.93 -10.26 -7.60
CA ASN A 97 7.49 -10.08 -7.74
C ASN A 97 7.10 -8.68 -8.22
N SER A 98 8.05 -7.79 -8.47
CA SER A 98 7.76 -6.38 -8.75
C SER A 98 6.92 -6.16 -10.01
N ASN A 99 7.16 -6.96 -11.06
CA ASN A 99 6.35 -6.90 -12.28
C ASN A 99 4.96 -7.47 -12.04
N ASN A 100 4.85 -8.62 -11.36
CA ASN A 100 3.55 -9.19 -11.01
C ASN A 100 2.70 -8.24 -10.16
N TYR A 101 3.31 -7.52 -9.20
CA TYR A 101 2.58 -6.52 -8.41
C TYR A 101 2.08 -5.38 -9.28
N PHE A 102 2.90 -4.92 -10.22
CA PHE A 102 2.54 -3.85 -11.14
C PHE A 102 1.45 -4.30 -12.13
N GLU A 103 1.62 -5.43 -12.79
CA GLU A 103 0.67 -6.01 -13.74
C GLU A 103 -0.68 -6.33 -13.07
N ASN A 104 -0.67 -6.90 -11.86
CA ASN A 104 -1.89 -7.15 -11.10
C ASN A 104 -2.61 -5.85 -10.76
N MET A 105 -1.89 -4.81 -10.35
CA MET A 105 -2.48 -3.48 -10.10
C MET A 105 -3.16 -2.94 -11.37
N LEU A 106 -2.50 -3.00 -12.53
CA LEU A 106 -3.08 -2.54 -13.80
C LEU A 106 -4.32 -3.35 -14.17
N GLY A 107 -4.25 -4.69 -14.06
CA GLY A 107 -5.36 -5.59 -14.37
C GLY A 107 -6.57 -5.39 -13.45
N GLU A 108 -6.35 -5.27 -12.14
CA GLU A 108 -7.41 -4.97 -11.16
C GLU A 108 -8.06 -3.61 -11.42
N THR A 109 -7.24 -2.60 -11.68
CA THR A 109 -7.71 -1.25 -12.01
C THR A 109 -8.55 -1.27 -13.29
N ALA A 110 -8.07 -1.91 -14.36
CA ALA A 110 -8.80 -2.01 -15.62
C ALA A 110 -10.16 -2.70 -15.44
N ASN A 111 -10.19 -3.82 -14.71
CA ASN A 111 -11.44 -4.55 -14.44
C ASN A 111 -12.47 -3.68 -13.71
N ILE A 112 -12.05 -2.91 -12.72
CA ILE A 112 -12.92 -2.06 -11.90
C ILE A 112 -13.33 -0.80 -12.68
N ARG A 113 -12.36 -0.06 -13.25
CA ARG A 113 -12.62 1.23 -13.88
C ARG A 113 -13.41 1.13 -15.18
N THR A 114 -13.29 0.03 -15.92
CA THR A 114 -14.14 -0.23 -17.10
C THR A 114 -15.58 -0.55 -16.75
N ASN A 115 -15.91 -0.74 -15.46
CA ASN A 115 -17.28 -0.84 -14.94
C ASN A 115 -17.76 0.45 -14.25
N ASN A 116 -17.17 1.60 -14.61
CA ASN A 116 -17.52 2.93 -14.08
C ASN A 116 -17.41 3.02 -12.54
N LYS A 117 -16.44 2.33 -11.96
CA LYS A 117 -16.08 2.45 -10.54
C LYS A 117 -14.66 2.97 -10.42
N ASP A 118 -14.39 3.77 -9.41
CA ASP A 118 -13.05 4.31 -9.23
C ASP A 118 -12.14 3.35 -8.45
N TYR A 119 -10.87 3.38 -8.79
CA TYR A 119 -9.87 2.58 -8.09
C TYR A 119 -8.65 3.42 -7.74
N PHE A 120 -8.22 3.27 -6.50
CA PHE A 120 -7.05 3.94 -5.94
C PHE A 120 -6.07 2.90 -5.41
N GLN A 121 -4.79 3.24 -5.35
CA GLN A 121 -3.76 2.32 -4.89
C GLN A 121 -2.88 2.94 -3.83
N ILE A 122 -2.57 2.18 -2.78
CA ILE A 122 -1.52 2.49 -1.82
C ILE A 122 -0.45 1.41 -1.94
N LEU A 123 0.78 1.81 -2.27
CA LEU A 123 1.94 0.92 -2.35
C LEU A 123 2.99 1.39 -1.36
N ILE A 124 3.28 0.54 -0.35
CA ILE A 124 4.27 0.80 0.68
C ILE A 124 5.47 -0.09 0.42
N LEU A 125 6.64 0.52 0.19
CA LEU A 125 7.89 -0.15 -0.11
C LEU A 125 9.00 0.29 0.86
N PRO A 126 9.69 -0.64 1.54
CA PRO A 126 10.97 -0.32 2.16
C PRO A 126 12.02 0.05 1.09
N ASP A 127 12.86 1.03 1.37
CA ASP A 127 13.98 1.39 0.48
C ASP A 127 15.08 0.32 0.44
N GLU A 128 15.12 -0.53 1.47
CA GLU A 128 15.95 -1.72 1.53
C GLU A 128 15.18 -2.87 2.19
N MET A 129 15.28 -4.07 1.62
CA MET A 129 14.59 -5.26 2.14
C MET A 129 15.35 -6.55 1.84
N PRO A 130 15.13 -7.62 2.65
CA PRO A 130 15.81 -8.89 2.43
C PRO A 130 15.20 -9.67 1.26
N TYR A 131 16.05 -10.36 0.51
CA TYR A 131 15.65 -11.37 -0.45
C TYR A 131 15.96 -12.76 0.11
N TYR A 132 14.92 -13.55 0.35
CA TYR A 132 15.03 -14.89 0.90
C TYR A 132 14.98 -15.95 -0.19
N ASN A 133 15.83 -16.99 -0.04
CA ASN A 133 15.62 -18.25 -0.77
C ASN A 133 14.56 -19.13 -0.06
N ASN A 134 14.25 -20.27 -0.65
CA ASN A 134 13.24 -21.22 -0.14
C ASN A 134 13.57 -21.78 1.25
N LYS A 135 14.85 -21.72 1.69
CA LYS A 135 15.31 -22.15 3.02
C LYS A 135 15.24 -20.99 4.05
N GLY A 136 14.80 -19.80 3.64
CA GLY A 136 14.73 -18.62 4.52
C GLY A 136 16.10 -17.99 4.81
N ILE A 137 17.10 -18.26 3.96
CA ILE A 137 18.41 -17.61 4.02
C ILE A 137 18.32 -16.32 3.19
N ILE A 138 18.86 -15.21 3.72
CA ILE A 138 18.99 -13.95 2.99
C ILE A 138 20.17 -14.13 2.02
N THR A 139 19.86 -14.12 0.72
CA THR A 139 20.87 -14.25 -0.34
C THR A 139 21.38 -12.89 -0.83
N LYS A 140 20.57 -11.85 -0.66
CA LYS A 140 20.93 -10.45 -0.94
C LYS A 140 20.03 -9.50 -0.15
N TRP A 141 20.49 -8.26 -0.01
CA TRP A 141 19.69 -7.13 0.41
C TRP A 141 19.32 -6.31 -0.83
N GLU A 142 18.04 -6.16 -1.08
CA GLU A 142 17.52 -5.45 -2.23
C GLU A 142 17.34 -3.98 -1.87
N LYS A 143 18.05 -3.10 -2.56
CA LYS A 143 17.83 -1.65 -2.49
C LYS A 143 16.87 -1.23 -3.58
N LEU A 144 15.92 -0.37 -3.23
CA LEU A 144 15.05 0.27 -4.20
C LEU A 144 15.86 1.29 -4.99
N THR A 145 15.90 1.14 -6.30
CA THR A 145 16.66 2.00 -7.23
C THR A 145 15.73 2.76 -8.17
N ALA A 146 16.26 3.76 -8.87
CA ALA A 146 15.53 4.49 -9.91
C ALA A 146 14.90 3.52 -10.93
N HIS A 147 15.64 2.51 -11.39
CA HIS A 147 15.12 1.49 -12.33
C HIS A 147 13.85 0.77 -11.80
N ASN A 148 13.75 0.53 -10.49
CA ASN A 148 12.55 -0.06 -9.91
C ASN A 148 11.34 0.89 -9.94
N ILE A 149 11.58 2.18 -10.09
CA ILE A 149 10.59 3.26 -10.05
C ILE A 149 10.16 3.71 -11.46
N ASP A 150 10.94 3.45 -12.51
CA ASP A 150 10.70 3.92 -13.88
C ASP A 150 9.27 3.63 -14.37
N LYS A 151 8.75 2.44 -14.12
CA LYS A 151 7.39 2.05 -14.49
C LYS A 151 6.31 2.89 -13.77
N TYR A 152 6.58 3.31 -12.53
CA TYR A 152 5.67 4.20 -11.79
C TYR A 152 5.78 5.64 -12.29
N ILE A 153 6.97 6.08 -12.73
CA ILE A 153 7.13 7.39 -13.37
C ILE A 153 6.34 7.43 -14.68
N ALA A 154 6.41 6.38 -15.49
CA ALA A 154 5.60 6.26 -16.71
C ALA A 154 4.09 6.30 -16.38
N LEU A 155 3.64 5.47 -15.43
CA LEU A 155 2.24 5.42 -14.98
C LEU A 155 1.74 6.77 -14.46
N SER A 156 2.61 7.54 -13.78
CA SER A 156 2.23 8.82 -13.18
C SER A 156 1.82 9.89 -14.19
N LYS A 157 2.24 9.75 -15.44
CA LYS A 157 1.97 10.68 -16.55
C LYS A 157 0.74 10.30 -17.35
N ASP A 158 0.09 9.21 -17.03
CA ASP A 158 -1.10 8.75 -17.72
C ASP A 158 -2.30 9.69 -17.54
N ASN A 159 -3.03 9.90 -18.61
CA ASN A 159 -4.36 10.50 -18.54
C ASN A 159 -5.35 9.42 -18.09
N THR A 160 -5.83 9.52 -16.86
CA THR A 160 -6.75 8.52 -16.25
C THR A 160 -8.11 8.42 -16.96
N GLY A 161 -8.55 9.47 -17.65
CA GLY A 161 -9.76 9.41 -18.48
C GLY A 161 -9.59 8.56 -19.74
N ARG A 162 -8.36 8.43 -20.23
CA ARG A 162 -8.01 7.63 -21.43
C ARG A 162 -7.50 6.23 -21.06
N PHE A 163 -6.68 6.13 -20.02
CA PHE A 163 -6.04 4.88 -19.61
C PHE A 163 -6.74 4.30 -18.38
N LEU A 164 -7.74 3.44 -18.63
CA LEU A 164 -8.57 2.85 -17.56
C LEU A 164 -7.84 1.78 -16.73
N HIS A 165 -6.63 1.38 -17.13
CA HIS A 165 -5.77 0.52 -16.32
C HIS A 165 -4.95 1.29 -15.27
N THR A 166 -4.93 2.63 -15.34
CA THR A 166 -4.23 3.49 -14.38
C THR A 166 -5.14 3.83 -13.23
N PRO A 167 -4.76 3.59 -11.95
CA PRO A 167 -5.54 4.05 -10.79
C PRO A 167 -5.76 5.56 -10.85
N VAL A 168 -6.91 6.04 -10.38
CA VAL A 168 -7.22 7.49 -10.35
C VAL A 168 -6.15 8.24 -9.58
N LYS A 169 -5.69 7.69 -8.46
CA LYS A 169 -4.51 8.15 -7.69
C LYS A 169 -3.80 6.94 -7.07
N THR A 170 -2.48 7.03 -7.01
CA THR A 170 -1.62 6.07 -6.34
C THR A 170 -0.75 6.78 -5.30
N LEU A 171 -0.74 6.29 -4.07
CA LEU A 171 0.28 6.65 -3.10
C LEU A 171 1.47 5.69 -3.24
N LEU A 172 2.62 6.20 -3.62
CA LEU A 172 3.90 5.49 -3.53
C LEU A 172 4.60 5.95 -2.24
N PHE A 173 4.59 5.10 -1.21
CA PHE A 173 5.09 5.45 0.11
C PHE A 173 6.33 4.63 0.43
N ILE A 174 7.49 5.27 0.36
CA ILE A 174 8.79 4.61 0.50
C ILE A 174 9.32 4.87 1.90
N ILE A 175 9.55 3.79 2.64
CA ILE A 175 9.94 3.84 4.05
C ILE A 175 11.36 3.33 4.25
N LYS A 176 11.99 3.82 5.30
CA LYS A 176 13.30 3.35 5.77
C LYS A 176 13.17 2.71 7.14
N PHE A 177 13.55 1.44 7.22
CA PHE A 177 13.70 0.75 8.50
C PHE A 177 15.00 1.16 9.21
N PRO A 178 15.10 0.98 10.55
CA PRO A 178 16.37 1.11 11.25
C PRO A 178 17.45 0.25 10.61
N ASN A 179 18.65 0.81 10.45
CA ASN A 179 19.77 0.10 9.83
C ASN A 179 20.11 -1.18 10.60
N CYS A 180 20.45 -2.22 9.89
CA CYS A 180 20.92 -3.48 10.47
C CYS A 180 22.29 -3.91 9.89
N ASN A 181 23.01 -4.75 10.62
CA ASN A 181 24.25 -5.31 10.11
C ASN A 181 23.95 -6.54 9.23
N HIS A 182 24.09 -6.37 7.91
CA HIS A 182 23.80 -7.40 6.91
C HIS A 182 24.65 -8.66 7.09
N ASN A 183 25.88 -8.54 7.60
CA ASN A 183 26.78 -9.68 7.84
C ASN A 183 26.29 -10.57 9.01
N ILE A 184 25.51 -9.99 9.93
CA ILE A 184 24.95 -10.71 11.09
C ILE A 184 23.55 -11.23 10.76
N ILE A 185 22.75 -10.43 10.08
CA ILE A 185 21.35 -10.75 9.74
C ILE A 185 21.30 -11.55 8.44
N THR A 186 21.55 -12.84 8.52
CA THR A 186 21.70 -13.73 7.36
C THR A 186 20.50 -14.66 7.12
N THR A 187 19.51 -14.66 8.02
CA THR A 187 18.31 -15.52 7.90
C THR A 187 17.04 -14.79 8.29
N LYS A 188 15.90 -15.31 7.83
CA LYS A 188 14.56 -14.81 8.18
C LYS A 188 14.33 -14.78 9.69
N THR A 189 14.85 -15.76 10.42
CA THR A 189 14.73 -15.82 11.89
C THR A 189 15.53 -14.70 12.55
N LYS A 190 16.77 -14.49 12.14
CA LYS A 190 17.62 -13.40 12.66
C LYS A 190 17.03 -12.02 12.31
N TYR A 191 16.51 -11.85 11.08
CA TYR A 191 15.80 -10.64 10.66
C TYR A 191 14.61 -10.35 11.59
N LYS A 192 13.78 -11.36 11.81
CA LYS A 192 12.61 -11.24 12.69
C LYS A 192 13.01 -10.86 14.11
N GLN A 193 13.97 -11.56 14.70
CA GLN A 193 14.45 -11.27 16.06
C GLN A 193 15.03 -9.87 16.18
N TYR A 194 15.87 -9.46 15.23
CA TYR A 194 16.46 -8.13 15.22
C TYR A 194 15.38 -7.03 15.21
N TYR A 195 14.48 -7.07 14.27
CA TYR A 195 13.46 -6.02 14.15
C TYR A 195 12.39 -6.07 15.25
N LEU A 196 12.10 -7.23 15.83
CA LEU A 196 11.25 -7.29 17.03
C LEU A 196 11.85 -6.54 18.22
N ASN A 197 13.17 -6.50 18.33
CA ASN A 197 13.88 -5.79 19.39
C ASN A 197 14.11 -4.31 19.05
N GLN A 198 14.40 -3.99 17.78
CA GLN A 198 14.77 -2.63 17.37
C GLN A 198 13.56 -1.72 17.13
N ILE A 199 12.54 -2.21 16.41
CA ILE A 199 11.40 -1.39 15.99
C ILE A 199 10.64 -0.75 17.17
N PRO A 200 10.41 -1.40 18.32
CA PRO A 200 9.73 -0.73 19.44
C PRO A 200 10.38 0.59 19.84
N ASN A 201 11.72 0.64 19.82
CA ASN A 201 12.52 1.76 20.31
C ASN A 201 13.08 2.67 19.20
N SER A 202 12.84 2.34 17.94
CA SER A 202 13.36 3.09 16.79
C SER A 202 12.23 3.52 15.86
N PRO A 203 12.27 4.73 15.29
CA PRO A 203 11.27 5.16 14.33
C PRO A 203 11.49 4.46 12.96
N ILE A 204 10.38 4.18 12.27
CA ILE A 204 10.38 4.03 10.81
C ILE A 204 10.30 5.44 10.23
N GLN A 205 11.08 5.72 9.21
CA GLN A 205 11.17 7.04 8.60
C GLN A 205 10.74 7.00 7.12
N LEU A 206 10.42 8.13 6.54
CA LEU A 206 10.34 8.27 5.09
C LEU A 206 11.73 8.13 4.49
N SER A 207 11.84 7.39 3.39
CA SER A 207 13.08 7.36 2.61
C SER A 207 13.17 8.59 1.73
N ILE A 208 14.36 9.18 1.67
CA ILE A 208 14.71 10.30 0.78
C ILE A 208 15.52 9.83 -0.43
N ASN A 209 15.75 8.52 -0.58
CA ASN A 209 16.62 7.97 -1.62
C ASN A 209 16.01 8.06 -3.03
N ILE A 210 14.70 8.23 -3.12
CA ILE A 210 13.96 8.40 -4.37
C ILE A 210 13.43 9.83 -4.40
N ASN A 211 13.91 10.61 -5.35
CA ASN A 211 13.50 11.99 -5.57
C ASN A 211 13.30 12.21 -7.09
N ASN A 212 12.31 11.53 -7.65
CA ASN A 212 11.95 11.63 -9.06
C ASN A 212 10.71 12.51 -9.22
N ASP A 213 10.61 13.19 -10.35
CA ASP A 213 9.40 13.92 -10.74
C ASP A 213 8.33 12.94 -11.20
N PHE A 214 7.25 12.88 -10.45
CA PHE A 214 6.05 12.13 -10.80
C PHE A 214 5.00 13.06 -11.39
N GLY A 215 4.24 12.54 -12.35
CA GLY A 215 3.04 13.22 -12.85
C GLY A 215 1.86 13.09 -11.87
N ASP A 216 0.68 13.48 -12.34
CA ASP A 216 -0.50 13.73 -11.50
C ASP A 216 -1.12 12.50 -10.84
N THR A 217 -0.88 11.29 -11.39
CA THR A 217 -1.55 10.08 -10.87
C THR A 217 -0.84 9.46 -9.68
N ILE A 218 0.44 9.81 -9.43
CA ILE A 218 1.21 9.30 -8.30
C ILE A 218 1.58 10.42 -7.33
N ILE A 219 1.38 10.16 -6.06
CA ILE A 219 1.80 10.99 -4.94
C ILE A 219 2.91 10.25 -4.21
N LEU A 220 4.11 10.85 -4.18
CA LEU A 220 5.27 10.27 -3.50
C LEU A 220 5.31 10.73 -2.05
N ASN A 221 5.40 9.77 -1.12
CA ASN A 221 5.68 10.00 0.31
C ASN A 221 4.80 11.03 1.03
N ASP A 222 3.59 11.26 0.51
CA ASP A 222 2.64 12.19 1.13
C ASP A 222 1.26 11.55 1.27
N TYR A 223 1.05 10.87 2.41
CA TYR A 223 -0.20 10.20 2.74
C TYR A 223 -1.34 11.21 2.94
N GLU A 224 -1.06 12.35 3.58
CA GLU A 224 -2.05 13.38 3.85
C GLU A 224 -2.61 13.96 2.54
N MET A 225 -1.73 14.40 1.65
CA MET A 225 -2.10 14.87 0.31
C MET A 225 -2.88 13.78 -0.47
N PHE A 226 -2.44 12.52 -0.40
CA PHE A 226 -3.14 11.43 -1.08
C PHE A 226 -4.58 11.31 -0.58
N THR A 227 -4.78 11.24 0.74
CA THR A 227 -6.12 11.06 1.30
C THR A 227 -7.02 12.29 1.08
N GLU A 228 -6.47 13.50 1.08
CA GLU A 228 -7.20 14.72 0.71
C GLU A 228 -7.66 14.69 -0.74
N LYS A 229 -6.75 14.39 -1.67
CA LYS A 229 -7.09 14.34 -3.10
C LYS A 229 -8.14 13.29 -3.42
N ILE A 230 -8.03 12.06 -2.87
CA ILE A 230 -9.04 11.03 -3.14
C ILE A 230 -10.39 11.35 -2.50
N THR A 231 -10.42 11.93 -1.29
CA THR A 231 -11.67 12.28 -0.64
C THR A 231 -12.38 13.47 -1.32
N HIS A 232 -11.63 14.48 -1.81
CA HIS A 232 -12.17 15.55 -2.62
C HIS A 232 -12.72 15.00 -3.95
N TYR A 233 -11.99 14.13 -4.62
CA TYR A 233 -12.43 13.49 -5.85
C TYR A 233 -13.73 12.70 -5.63
N ILE A 234 -13.80 11.85 -4.61
CA ILE A 234 -15.00 11.07 -4.28
C ILE A 234 -16.20 11.96 -3.94
N LYS A 235 -15.99 13.12 -3.33
CA LYS A 235 -17.08 14.09 -3.04
C LYS A 235 -17.57 14.83 -4.27
N SER A 236 -16.80 14.87 -5.35
CA SER A 236 -17.14 15.58 -6.60
C SER A 236 -17.95 14.73 -7.57
N ILE A 237 -18.07 13.42 -7.33
CA ILE A 237 -18.87 12.47 -8.09
C ILE A 237 -20.13 12.06 -7.29
#